data_b3607718eaed05b7e17846502dfc4efe
#
_entry.id   b3607718eaed05b7e17846502dfc4efe
#
_cell.length_a   1.000
_cell.length_b   1.000
_cell.length_c   1.000
_cell.angle_alpha   90.00
_cell.angle_beta   90.00
_cell.angle_gamma   90.00
#
_symmetry.space_group_name_H-M   'P 1'
#
loop_
_entity.id
_entity.type
_entity.pdbx_description
1 polymer ?
#
loop_
_entity_poly.entity_id
_entity_poly.type
_entity_poly.pdbx_seq_one_letter_code
_entity_poly.pdbx_strand_id
1 'polypeptide(L)'
;MIVELINTGSELMLGRVLNTHQQWLCRRLTDQGYTVSRQVAVPDTGPDIRQAVGEALARADLVITTGGLGPTSDDLTRDLIAQLLGKALHEDAAVLAHIRHFFECRRREMPARNRVQALVPAGAIVLPNPHGTAPGLAMEVRPNPFRAGKRASWLVMLPGPPVELHPMFAESVLPLLRRVLPPSGEFVCRILRTTGIGESAVQE
;
A
#
# COMPACT_ATOMS: atom_id res chain seq x y z
N MET A 1 4.98 13.99 10.84
CA MET A 1 4.61 12.61 10.45
C MET A 1 5.37 12.23 9.18
N ILE A 2 6.00 11.07 9.16
CA ILE A 2 6.82 10.58 8.04
C ILE A 2 6.03 9.48 7.32
N VAL A 3 5.78 9.67 6.01
CA VAL A 3 5.07 8.70 5.16
C VAL A 3 6.00 8.20 4.07
N GLU A 4 6.09 6.88 3.89
CA GLU A 4 6.88 6.25 2.83
C GLU A 4 6.03 5.33 1.97
N LEU A 5 6.29 5.35 0.67
CA LEU A 5 5.65 4.48 -0.32
C LEU A 5 6.67 3.48 -0.86
N ILE A 6 6.25 2.22 -0.97
CA ILE A 6 7.03 1.14 -1.57
C ILE A 6 6.18 0.51 -2.66
N ASN A 7 6.64 0.58 -3.90
CA ASN A 7 5.98 -0.05 -5.04
C ASN A 7 6.76 -1.31 -5.44
N THR A 8 6.15 -2.47 -5.35
CA THR A 8 6.77 -3.71 -5.80
C THR A 8 6.34 -4.02 -7.23
N GLY A 9 7.29 -4.43 -8.05
CA GLY A 9 7.06 -4.78 -9.44
C GLY A 9 8.37 -4.87 -10.22
N SER A 10 8.74 -6.06 -10.65
CA SER A 10 9.93 -6.26 -11.47
C SER A 10 9.82 -5.55 -12.82
N GLU A 11 8.60 -5.40 -13.37
CA GLU A 11 8.33 -4.64 -14.60
C GLU A 11 8.60 -3.13 -14.44
N LEU A 12 8.46 -2.60 -13.22
CA LEU A 12 8.82 -1.20 -12.91
C LEU A 12 10.34 -1.00 -13.04
N MET A 13 11.11 -1.95 -12.49
CA MET A 13 12.57 -1.89 -12.51
C MET A 13 13.15 -2.11 -13.91
N LEU A 14 12.43 -2.86 -14.76
CA LEU A 14 12.80 -3.07 -16.15
C LEU A 14 12.37 -1.91 -17.08
N GLY A 15 11.70 -0.90 -16.55
CA GLY A 15 11.20 0.23 -17.33
C GLY A 15 10.10 -0.14 -18.34
N ARG A 16 9.43 -1.29 -18.16
CA ARG A 16 8.36 -1.77 -19.05
C ARG A 16 7.03 -1.11 -18.76
N VAL A 17 6.83 -0.65 -17.53
CA VAL A 17 5.61 -0.01 -17.05
C VAL A 17 5.97 1.26 -16.30
N LEU A 18 5.19 2.32 -16.51
CA LEU A 18 5.32 3.55 -15.75
C LEU A 18 4.68 3.37 -14.36
N ASN A 19 5.40 3.74 -13.31
CA ASN A 19 4.87 3.72 -11.94
C ASN A 19 3.85 4.86 -11.72
N THR A 20 2.61 4.64 -12.18
CA THR A 20 1.52 5.61 -12.02
C THR A 20 0.98 5.67 -10.59
N HIS A 21 1.14 4.60 -9.79
CA HIS A 21 0.70 4.57 -8.39
C HIS A 21 1.44 5.58 -7.53
N GLN A 22 2.74 5.73 -7.76
CA GLN A 22 3.58 6.67 -7.07
C GLN A 22 3.03 8.11 -7.12
N GLN A 23 2.77 8.60 -8.34
CA GLN A 23 2.20 9.92 -8.56
C GLN A 23 0.81 10.05 -7.95
N TRP A 24 -0.04 9.06 -8.18
CA TRP A 24 -1.44 9.08 -7.75
C TRP A 24 -1.55 9.10 -6.22
N LEU A 25 -0.84 8.20 -5.52
CA LEU A 25 -0.84 8.12 -4.06
C LEU A 25 -0.26 9.38 -3.42
N CYS A 26 0.87 9.90 -3.94
CA CYS A 26 1.44 11.15 -3.43
C CYS A 26 0.43 12.29 -3.52
N ARG A 27 -0.24 12.45 -4.66
CA ARG A 27 -1.26 13.49 -4.84
C ARG A 27 -2.43 13.30 -3.87
N ARG A 28 -2.98 12.08 -3.78
CA ARG A 28 -4.11 11.80 -2.89
C ARG A 28 -3.78 11.99 -1.42
N LEU A 29 -2.59 11.61 -1.00
CA LEU A 29 -2.11 11.83 0.37
C LEU A 29 -1.93 13.33 0.65
N THR A 30 -1.31 14.07 -0.26
CA THR A 30 -1.13 15.52 -0.14
C THR A 30 -2.45 16.26 -0.04
N ASP A 31 -3.44 15.91 -0.88
CA ASP A 31 -4.80 16.47 -0.83
C ASP A 31 -5.48 16.25 0.55
N GLN A 32 -4.99 15.32 1.36
CA GLN A 32 -5.49 15.00 2.69
C GLN A 32 -4.56 15.49 3.83
N GLY A 33 -3.57 16.30 3.52
CA GLY A 33 -2.64 16.84 4.53
C GLY A 33 -1.49 15.91 4.94
N TYR A 34 -1.24 14.83 4.17
CA TYR A 34 -0.11 13.93 4.39
C TYR A 34 1.01 14.24 3.42
N THR A 35 2.24 14.39 3.91
CA THR A 35 3.42 14.55 3.06
C THR A 35 4.17 13.23 2.91
N VAL A 36 4.29 12.74 1.68
CA VAL A 36 5.16 11.60 1.38
C VAL A 36 6.61 12.06 1.44
N SER A 37 7.36 11.51 2.38
CA SER A 37 8.75 11.87 2.63
C SER A 37 9.72 11.08 1.74
N ARG A 38 9.34 9.86 1.35
CA ARG A 38 10.14 8.99 0.50
C ARG A 38 9.26 8.03 -0.28
N GLN A 39 9.74 7.68 -1.47
CA GLN A 39 9.12 6.67 -2.31
C GLN A 39 10.22 5.85 -2.99
N VAL A 40 10.02 4.54 -3.03
CA VAL A 40 10.92 3.59 -3.67
C VAL A 40 10.13 2.60 -4.52
N ALA A 41 10.74 2.14 -5.60
CA ALA A 41 10.28 0.98 -6.34
C ALA A 41 11.32 -0.14 -6.16
N VAL A 42 10.87 -1.36 -5.95
CA VAL A 42 11.73 -2.53 -5.78
C VAL A 42 11.21 -3.70 -6.63
N PRO A 43 12.08 -4.61 -7.07
CA PRO A 43 11.64 -5.82 -7.76
C PRO A 43 10.87 -6.75 -6.79
N ASP A 44 10.10 -7.69 -7.36
CA ASP A 44 9.35 -8.70 -6.60
C ASP A 44 10.28 -9.81 -6.08
N THR A 45 11.33 -9.43 -5.37
CA THR A 45 12.24 -10.38 -4.74
C THR A 45 12.16 -10.31 -3.22
N GLY A 46 12.32 -11.47 -2.56
CA GLY A 46 12.24 -11.53 -1.11
C GLY A 46 13.23 -10.62 -0.38
N PRO A 47 14.50 -10.59 -0.75
CA PRO A 47 15.49 -9.70 -0.14
C PRO A 47 15.15 -8.23 -0.28
N ASP A 48 14.82 -7.78 -1.49
CA ASP A 48 14.54 -6.36 -1.78
C ASP A 48 13.30 -5.84 -1.05
N ILE A 49 12.22 -6.64 -1.04
CA ILE A 49 10.99 -6.28 -0.32
C ILE A 49 11.25 -6.19 1.19
N ARG A 50 11.94 -7.19 1.79
CA ARG A 50 12.25 -7.17 3.24
C ARG A 50 13.12 -5.98 3.61
N GLN A 51 14.13 -5.69 2.81
CA GLN A 51 15.02 -4.56 3.05
C GLN A 51 14.26 -3.25 2.99
N ALA A 52 13.50 -3.00 1.91
CA ALA A 52 12.75 -1.76 1.74
C ALA A 52 11.73 -1.54 2.86
N VAL A 53 10.98 -2.59 3.25
CA VAL A 53 9.98 -2.51 4.33
C VAL A 53 10.65 -2.30 5.69
N GLY A 54 11.73 -3.03 5.99
CA GLY A 54 12.48 -2.86 7.25
C GLY A 54 13.06 -1.46 7.40
N GLU A 55 13.68 -0.94 6.34
CA GLU A 55 14.20 0.42 6.29
C GLU A 55 13.12 1.48 6.46
N ALA A 56 11.99 1.32 5.78
CA ALA A 56 10.86 2.25 5.92
C ALA A 56 10.28 2.22 7.34
N LEU A 57 10.07 1.04 7.92
CA LEU A 57 9.59 0.89 9.29
C LEU A 57 10.55 1.48 10.34
N ALA A 58 11.85 1.54 10.06
CA ALA A 58 12.82 2.14 10.98
C ALA A 58 12.61 3.65 11.18
N ARG A 59 11.96 4.34 10.24
CA ARG A 59 11.84 5.82 10.29
C ARG A 59 10.43 6.34 10.07
N ALA A 60 9.57 5.64 9.31
CA ALA A 60 8.25 6.14 8.94
C ALA A 60 7.17 5.88 10.01
N ASP A 61 6.23 6.81 10.11
CA ASP A 61 5.01 6.65 10.90
C ASP A 61 3.96 5.85 10.12
N LEU A 62 3.97 5.98 8.79
CA LEU A 62 3.12 5.26 7.84
C LEU A 62 3.96 4.71 6.69
N VAL A 63 3.84 3.42 6.43
CA VAL A 63 4.38 2.75 5.24
C VAL A 63 3.22 2.22 4.41
N ILE A 64 3.19 2.54 3.13
CA ILE A 64 2.20 1.98 2.19
C ILE A 64 2.95 1.19 1.13
N THR A 65 2.63 -0.10 0.99
CA THR A 65 3.13 -0.95 -0.08
C THR A 65 2.07 -1.16 -1.15
N THR A 66 2.45 -1.29 -2.41
CA THR A 66 1.56 -1.64 -3.51
C THR A 66 2.13 -2.81 -4.30
N GLY A 67 1.30 -3.78 -4.63
CA GLY A 67 1.68 -5.00 -5.35
C GLY A 67 1.97 -6.20 -4.45
N GLY A 68 2.11 -7.37 -5.07
CA GLY A 68 2.48 -8.62 -4.41
C GLY A 68 1.44 -9.22 -3.46
N LEU A 69 0.14 -8.95 -3.68
CA LEU A 69 -0.97 -9.53 -2.91
C LEU A 69 -1.80 -10.54 -3.71
N GLY A 70 -1.43 -10.81 -4.94
CA GLY A 70 -2.10 -11.76 -5.80
C GLY A 70 -1.87 -13.22 -5.40
N PRO A 71 -2.32 -14.17 -6.26
CA PRO A 71 -2.20 -15.59 -5.99
C PRO A 71 -1.00 -16.26 -6.68
N THR A 72 -0.12 -15.50 -7.35
CA THR A 72 1.00 -16.05 -8.14
C THR A 72 2.25 -16.20 -7.28
N SER A 73 3.25 -16.91 -7.77
CA SER A 73 4.47 -17.22 -7.02
C SER A 73 5.36 -16.02 -6.75
N ASP A 74 5.17 -14.96 -7.48
CA ASP A 74 5.84 -13.66 -7.37
C ASP A 74 5.08 -12.65 -6.48
N ASP A 75 3.85 -13.00 -6.05
CA ASP A 75 3.07 -12.24 -5.08
C ASP A 75 3.55 -12.52 -3.63
N LEU A 76 4.67 -11.95 -3.26
CA LEU A 76 5.38 -12.28 -2.02
C LEU A 76 5.15 -11.28 -0.88
N THR A 77 4.62 -10.09 -1.17
CA THR A 77 4.61 -8.94 -0.24
C THR A 77 3.96 -9.28 1.10
N ARG A 78 2.74 -9.86 1.09
CA ARG A 78 2.01 -10.23 2.32
C ARG A 78 2.80 -11.21 3.18
N ASP A 79 3.28 -12.29 2.57
CA ASP A 79 3.93 -13.38 3.30
C ASP A 79 5.28 -12.93 3.87
N LEU A 80 6.05 -12.16 3.11
CA LEU A 80 7.32 -11.60 3.54
C LEU A 80 7.15 -10.60 4.69
N ILE A 81 6.13 -9.74 4.62
CA ILE A 81 5.84 -8.77 5.68
C ILE A 81 5.35 -9.51 6.94
N ALA A 82 4.49 -10.49 6.81
CA ALA A 82 4.06 -11.31 7.95
C ALA A 82 5.27 -11.98 8.62
N GLN A 83 6.15 -12.59 7.84
CA GLN A 83 7.38 -13.21 8.33
C GLN A 83 8.32 -12.18 8.99
N LEU A 84 8.54 -11.02 8.37
CA LEU A 84 9.40 -9.95 8.88
C LEU A 84 8.94 -9.42 10.24
N LEU A 85 7.61 -9.38 10.44
CA LEU A 85 6.99 -8.91 11.67
C LEU A 85 6.68 -10.02 12.68
N GLY A 86 7.04 -11.28 12.38
CA GLY A 86 6.75 -12.44 13.24
C GLY A 86 5.24 -12.68 13.42
N LYS A 87 4.42 -12.36 12.39
CA LYS A 87 2.97 -12.55 12.41
C LYS A 87 2.57 -13.85 11.75
N ALA A 88 1.80 -14.68 12.47
CA ALA A 88 1.21 -15.87 11.87
C ALA A 88 0.15 -15.47 10.83
N LEU A 89 0.11 -16.20 9.73
CA LEU A 89 -0.95 -16.10 8.73
C LEU A 89 -2.09 -17.05 9.10
N HIS A 90 -3.30 -16.59 9.05
CA HIS A 90 -4.52 -17.40 9.24
C HIS A 90 -5.49 -17.14 8.09
N GLU A 91 -6.25 -18.16 7.72
CA GLU A 91 -7.28 -18.03 6.70
C GLU A 91 -8.47 -17.25 7.26
N ASP A 92 -8.81 -16.15 6.62
CA ASP A 92 -10.00 -15.34 6.94
C ASP A 92 -11.19 -15.88 6.14
N ALA A 93 -12.22 -16.35 6.85
CA ALA A 93 -13.40 -16.98 6.25
C ALA A 93 -14.22 -15.98 5.40
N ALA A 94 -14.28 -14.71 5.81
CA ALA A 94 -15.01 -13.67 5.08
C ALA A 94 -14.30 -13.31 3.77
N VAL A 95 -12.97 -13.21 3.81
CA VAL A 95 -12.16 -13.01 2.60
C VAL A 95 -12.29 -14.19 1.65
N LEU A 96 -12.21 -15.43 2.17
CA LEU A 96 -12.39 -16.62 1.32
C LEU A 96 -13.79 -16.68 0.68
N ALA A 97 -14.82 -16.34 1.44
CA ALA A 97 -16.18 -16.26 0.92
C ALA A 97 -16.32 -15.18 -0.18
N HIS A 98 -15.70 -14.02 0.01
CA HIS A 98 -15.66 -12.97 -1.00
C HIS A 98 -14.97 -13.44 -2.29
N ILE A 99 -13.80 -14.10 -2.18
CA ILE A 99 -13.09 -14.62 -3.35
C ILE A 99 -13.95 -15.63 -4.12
N ARG A 100 -14.61 -16.57 -3.43
CA ARG A 100 -15.52 -17.53 -4.05
C ARG A 100 -16.66 -16.81 -4.79
N HIS A 101 -17.31 -15.89 -4.11
CA HIS A 101 -18.40 -15.12 -4.70
C HIS A 101 -17.96 -14.32 -5.92
N PHE A 102 -16.75 -13.74 -5.90
CA PHE A 102 -16.17 -13.02 -7.03
C PHE A 102 -16.06 -13.88 -8.30
N PHE A 103 -15.68 -15.16 -8.14
CA PHE A 103 -15.62 -16.12 -9.25
C PHE A 103 -17.00 -16.60 -9.67
N GLU A 104 -17.90 -16.90 -8.71
CA GLU A 104 -19.28 -17.32 -8.96
C GLU A 104 -20.05 -16.30 -9.80
N CYS A 105 -19.97 -15.01 -9.46
CA CYS A 105 -20.58 -13.93 -10.22
C CYS A 105 -20.10 -13.88 -11.70
N ARG A 106 -18.92 -14.41 -11.96
CA ARG A 106 -18.34 -14.52 -13.31
C ARG A 106 -18.54 -15.88 -13.96
N ARG A 107 -19.33 -16.76 -13.32
CA ARG A 107 -19.59 -18.14 -13.76
C ARG A 107 -18.28 -18.92 -13.98
N ARG A 108 -17.32 -18.74 -13.09
CA ARG A 108 -16.02 -19.42 -13.10
C ARG A 108 -15.79 -20.13 -11.77
N GLU A 109 -15.09 -21.24 -11.84
CA GLU A 109 -14.61 -21.91 -10.64
C GLU A 109 -13.41 -21.16 -10.07
N MET A 110 -13.35 -21.03 -8.73
CA MET A 110 -12.20 -20.42 -8.06
C MET A 110 -10.98 -21.34 -8.17
N PRO A 111 -9.89 -20.90 -8.81
CA PRO A 111 -8.66 -21.71 -8.84
C PRO A 111 -8.12 -21.91 -7.43
N ALA A 112 -7.63 -23.12 -7.12
CA ALA A 112 -7.13 -23.46 -5.78
C ALA A 112 -6.06 -22.49 -5.27
N ARG A 113 -5.20 -21.99 -6.15
CA ARG A 113 -4.16 -20.99 -5.81
C ARG A 113 -4.71 -19.68 -5.26
N ASN A 114 -5.95 -19.27 -5.62
CA ASN A 114 -6.53 -18.04 -5.12
C ASN A 114 -6.86 -18.09 -3.62
N ARG A 115 -6.90 -19.30 -3.02
CA ARG A 115 -7.13 -19.47 -1.58
C ARG A 115 -6.05 -18.77 -0.73
N VAL A 116 -4.83 -18.67 -1.23
CA VAL A 116 -3.73 -17.98 -0.50
C VAL A 116 -4.03 -16.49 -0.25
N GLN A 117 -4.88 -15.88 -1.07
CA GLN A 117 -5.28 -14.49 -0.88
C GLN A 117 -6.17 -14.27 0.34
N ALA A 118 -6.76 -15.35 0.88
CA ALA A 118 -7.51 -15.30 2.14
C ALA A 118 -6.61 -15.41 3.39
N LEU A 119 -5.29 -15.55 3.22
CA LEU A 119 -4.36 -15.55 4.34
C LEU A 119 -4.11 -14.11 4.82
N VAL A 120 -4.44 -13.87 6.09
CA VAL A 120 -4.37 -12.57 6.74
C VAL A 120 -3.37 -12.64 7.90
N PRO A 121 -2.42 -11.71 8.01
CA PRO A 121 -1.50 -11.64 9.16
C PRO A 121 -2.25 -11.36 10.46
N ALA A 122 -1.87 -12.02 11.53
CA ALA A 122 -2.50 -11.86 12.84
C ALA A 122 -2.51 -10.39 13.29
N GLY A 123 -3.71 -9.86 13.58
CA GLY A 123 -3.94 -8.48 13.99
C GLY A 123 -4.03 -7.47 12.84
N ALA A 124 -4.00 -7.91 11.58
CA ALA A 124 -4.26 -7.03 10.45
C ALA A 124 -5.75 -6.75 10.29
N ILE A 125 -6.05 -5.55 9.82
CA ILE A 125 -7.38 -5.11 9.39
C ILE A 125 -7.50 -5.44 7.90
N VAL A 126 -8.55 -6.16 7.54
CA VAL A 126 -8.88 -6.44 6.14
C VAL A 126 -9.53 -5.21 5.51
N LEU A 127 -8.99 -4.75 4.39
CA LEU A 127 -9.57 -3.69 3.57
C LEU A 127 -10.31 -4.35 2.40
N PRO A 128 -11.65 -4.20 2.31
CA PRO A 128 -12.44 -4.88 1.29
C PRO A 128 -12.04 -4.49 -0.13
N ASN A 129 -12.13 -5.45 -1.05
CA ASN A 129 -11.84 -5.25 -2.47
C ASN A 129 -13.02 -5.72 -3.34
N PRO A 130 -14.02 -4.89 -3.60
CA PRO A 130 -15.14 -5.27 -4.46
C PRO A 130 -14.76 -5.44 -5.94
N HIS A 131 -13.60 -4.95 -6.35
CA HIS A 131 -13.14 -4.94 -7.74
C HIS A 131 -12.17 -6.07 -8.09
N GLY A 132 -11.72 -6.84 -7.09
CA GLY A 132 -10.74 -7.91 -7.27
C GLY A 132 -10.84 -8.99 -6.18
N THR A 133 -9.89 -9.93 -6.20
CA THR A 133 -9.85 -11.04 -5.25
C THR A 133 -8.89 -10.81 -4.08
N ALA A 134 -7.86 -9.98 -4.27
CA ALA A 134 -6.89 -9.69 -3.23
C ALA A 134 -7.40 -8.59 -2.30
N PRO A 135 -7.63 -8.83 -1.01
CA PRO A 135 -7.92 -7.77 -0.06
C PRO A 135 -6.69 -6.88 0.12
N GLY A 136 -6.91 -5.61 0.46
CA GLY A 136 -5.86 -4.83 1.09
C GLY A 136 -5.76 -5.19 2.56
N LEU A 137 -4.63 -4.88 3.16
CA LEU A 137 -4.36 -5.18 4.57
C LEU A 137 -3.76 -3.96 5.25
N ALA A 138 -4.18 -3.68 6.47
CA ALA A 138 -3.59 -2.62 7.28
C ALA A 138 -3.30 -3.14 8.69
N MET A 139 -2.18 -2.72 9.28
CA MET A 139 -1.84 -3.11 10.65
C MET A 139 -1.03 -2.06 11.37
N GLU A 140 -1.21 -1.99 12.68
CA GLU A 140 -0.30 -1.29 13.55
C GLU A 140 0.89 -2.21 13.89
N VAL A 141 2.09 -1.76 13.60
CA VAL A 141 3.33 -2.42 14.01
C VAL A 141 3.71 -1.88 15.38
N ARG A 142 3.29 -2.56 16.42
CA ARG A 142 3.51 -2.21 17.84
C ARG A 142 3.83 -3.45 18.68
N PRO A 143 4.97 -3.51 19.39
CA PRO A 143 6.10 -2.58 19.25
C PRO A 143 6.75 -2.72 17.88
N ASN A 144 7.26 -1.62 17.29
CA ASN A 144 8.00 -1.68 16.04
C ASN A 144 9.46 -2.06 16.32
N PRO A 145 9.92 -3.26 15.93
CA PRO A 145 11.27 -3.73 16.24
C PRO A 145 12.37 -2.99 15.47
N PHE A 146 12.02 -2.32 14.37
CA PHE A 146 12.97 -1.62 13.49
C PHE A 146 13.21 -0.17 13.93
N ARG A 147 12.34 0.38 14.79
CA ARG A 147 12.36 1.81 15.13
C ARG A 147 12.96 2.04 16.51
N ALA A 148 13.83 3.05 16.62
CA ALA A 148 14.36 3.49 17.90
C ALA A 148 13.23 3.84 18.87
N GLY A 149 13.36 3.40 20.14
CA GLY A 149 12.32 3.57 21.14
C GLY A 149 11.04 2.75 20.89
N LYS A 150 11.07 1.82 19.93
CA LYS A 150 9.95 0.92 19.56
C LYS A 150 8.62 1.66 19.29
N ARG A 151 8.70 2.91 18.82
CA ARG A 151 7.52 3.70 18.44
C ARG A 151 6.74 2.96 17.36
N ALA A 152 5.42 2.98 17.48
CA ALA A 152 4.55 2.32 16.52
C ALA A 152 4.64 2.94 15.12
N SER A 153 4.40 2.13 14.12
CA SER A 153 4.19 2.55 12.73
C SER A 153 2.92 1.87 12.20
N TRP A 154 2.27 2.50 11.26
CA TRP A 154 1.21 1.86 10.49
C TRP A 154 1.78 1.33 9.17
N LEU A 155 1.35 0.15 8.80
CA LEU A 155 1.68 -0.49 7.54
C LEU A 155 0.40 -0.82 6.79
N VAL A 156 0.30 -0.36 5.55
CA VAL A 156 -0.83 -0.62 4.64
C VAL A 156 -0.31 -1.33 3.40
N MET A 157 -0.91 -2.44 3.04
CA MET A 157 -0.60 -3.22 1.85
C MET A 157 -1.77 -3.16 0.88
N LEU A 158 -1.54 -2.71 -0.35
CA LEU A 158 -2.56 -2.51 -1.38
C LEU A 158 -2.27 -3.39 -2.60
N PRO A 159 -3.31 -3.85 -3.32
CA PRO A 159 -3.13 -4.57 -4.57
C PRO A 159 -2.49 -3.69 -5.66
N GLY A 160 -1.92 -4.34 -6.68
CA GLY A 160 -1.26 -3.66 -7.79
C GLY A 160 -2.21 -2.98 -8.79
N PRO A 161 -3.33 -3.59 -9.24
CA PRO A 161 -4.16 -3.00 -10.27
C PRO A 161 -4.82 -1.67 -9.83
N PRO A 162 -4.73 -0.58 -10.65
CA PRO A 162 -5.33 0.72 -10.30
C PRO A 162 -6.83 0.66 -10.03
N VAL A 163 -7.54 -0.19 -10.76
CA VAL A 163 -9.00 -0.39 -10.60
C VAL A 163 -9.38 -0.94 -9.23
N GLU A 164 -8.45 -1.62 -8.55
CA GLU A 164 -8.61 -2.15 -7.20
C GLU A 164 -8.07 -1.15 -6.16
N LEU A 165 -6.86 -0.66 -6.39
CA LEU A 165 -6.14 0.21 -5.46
C LEU A 165 -6.85 1.54 -5.22
N HIS A 166 -7.31 2.23 -6.28
CA HIS A 166 -7.87 3.58 -6.16
C HIS A 166 -9.13 3.63 -5.31
N PRO A 167 -10.18 2.82 -5.55
CA PRO A 167 -11.37 2.82 -4.68
C PRO A 167 -11.04 2.34 -3.27
N MET A 168 -10.21 1.29 -3.10
CA MET A 168 -9.81 0.80 -1.79
C MET A 168 -9.09 1.88 -0.97
N PHE A 169 -8.20 2.64 -1.61
CA PHE A 169 -7.52 3.75 -0.94
C PHE A 169 -8.52 4.83 -0.49
N ALA A 170 -9.42 5.25 -1.36
CA ALA A 170 -10.38 6.31 -1.07
C ALA A 170 -11.40 5.89 0.01
N GLU A 171 -11.93 4.67 -0.09
CA GLU A 171 -13.06 4.21 0.72
C GLU A 171 -12.64 3.53 2.03
N SER A 172 -11.44 2.95 2.08
CA SER A 172 -10.97 2.18 3.24
C SER A 172 -9.73 2.79 3.88
N VAL A 173 -8.69 3.11 3.11
CA VAL A 173 -7.41 3.60 3.66
C VAL A 173 -7.55 5.00 4.22
N LEU A 174 -8.10 5.95 3.47
CA LEU A 174 -8.22 7.34 3.94
C LEU A 174 -9.05 7.48 5.21
N PRO A 175 -10.24 6.84 5.35
CA PRO A 175 -10.98 6.85 6.62
C PRO A 175 -10.21 6.23 7.78
N LEU A 176 -9.47 5.13 7.53
CA LEU A 176 -8.61 4.52 8.52
C LEU A 176 -7.51 5.49 8.97
N LEU A 177 -6.76 6.09 8.02
CA LEU A 177 -5.67 7.01 8.32
C LEU A 177 -6.13 8.21 9.14
N ARG A 178 -7.25 8.82 8.77
CA ARG A 178 -7.83 9.95 9.52
C ARG A 178 -8.12 9.60 10.98
N ARG A 179 -8.49 8.35 11.25
CA ARG A 179 -8.77 7.85 12.62
C ARG A 179 -7.49 7.56 13.41
N VAL A 180 -6.48 6.93 12.78
CA VAL A 180 -5.32 6.39 13.50
C VAL A 180 -4.08 7.27 13.40
N LEU A 181 -3.97 8.07 12.37
CA LEU A 181 -2.86 9.00 12.09
C LEU A 181 -3.43 10.32 11.54
N PRO A 182 -4.19 11.09 12.31
CA PRO A 182 -4.77 12.34 11.81
C PRO A 182 -3.69 13.28 11.28
N PRO A 183 -3.92 13.95 10.14
CA PRO A 183 -2.96 14.89 9.58
C PRO A 183 -2.79 16.09 10.51
N SER A 184 -1.59 16.67 10.54
CA SER A 184 -1.25 17.82 11.38
C SER A 184 -1.60 19.18 10.75
N GLY A 185 -2.11 19.20 9.51
CA GLY A 185 -2.48 20.42 8.79
C GLY A 185 -3.12 20.11 7.46
N GLU A 186 -3.63 21.14 6.80
CA GLU A 186 -4.14 21.09 5.42
C GLU A 186 -3.13 21.71 4.47
N PHE A 187 -2.91 21.08 3.32
CA PHE A 187 -2.13 21.67 2.24
C PHE A 187 -3.08 22.37 1.26
N VAL A 188 -2.89 23.66 1.06
CA VAL A 188 -3.57 24.41 0.01
C VAL A 188 -2.62 24.52 -1.18
N CYS A 189 -2.90 23.83 -2.25
CA CYS A 189 -2.18 23.95 -3.51
C CYS A 189 -2.93 24.91 -4.43
N ARG A 190 -2.26 25.99 -4.86
CA ARG A 190 -2.78 26.90 -5.88
C ARG A 190 -1.85 26.87 -7.08
N ILE A 191 -2.39 26.64 -8.26
CA ILE A 191 -1.63 26.61 -9.51
C ILE A 191 -1.91 27.92 -10.24
N LEU A 192 -0.87 28.75 -10.39
CA LEU A 192 -0.89 29.93 -11.25
C LEU A 192 -0.26 29.53 -12.60
N ARG A 193 -1.02 29.69 -13.67
CA ARG A 193 -0.50 29.48 -15.02
C ARG A 193 -0.19 30.83 -15.62
N THR A 194 1.08 31.07 -15.97
CA THR A 194 1.55 32.29 -16.63
C THR A 194 2.06 31.95 -18.02
N THR A 195 2.02 32.93 -18.93
CA THR A 195 2.60 32.82 -20.26
C THR A 195 3.39 34.10 -20.57
N GLY A 196 4.52 33.97 -21.29
CA GLY A 196 5.36 35.10 -21.67
C GLY A 196 6.22 35.71 -20.55
N ILE A 197 6.24 35.06 -19.37
CA ILE A 197 7.07 35.48 -18.22
C ILE A 197 7.99 34.34 -17.86
N GLY A 198 9.29 34.58 -17.63
CA GLY A 198 10.24 33.61 -17.16
C GLY A 198 9.99 33.21 -15.67
N GLU A 199 10.32 31.98 -15.29
CA GLU A 199 10.09 31.46 -13.93
C GLU A 199 10.71 32.36 -12.84
N SER A 200 11.92 32.86 -13.05
CA SER A 200 12.60 33.78 -12.12
C SER A 200 11.87 35.08 -11.89
N ALA A 201 11.16 35.60 -12.91
CA ALA A 201 10.39 36.83 -12.80
C ALA A 201 9.02 36.66 -12.13
N VAL A 202 8.57 35.43 -11.94
CA VAL A 202 7.33 35.07 -11.20
C VAL A 202 7.57 34.96 -9.69
N GLN A 203 8.83 34.80 -9.26
CA GLN A 203 9.23 34.66 -7.86
C GLN A 203 9.49 35.99 -7.15
N GLU A 204 9.63 37.11 -7.90
CA GLU A 204 9.73 38.46 -7.37
C GLU A 204 8.34 39.05 -7.07
#